data_67f96e7005a96f0f86f557b160f9b55f
#
_entry.id   67f96e7005a96f0f86f557b160f9b55f
#
_cell.length_a   1.000
_cell.length_b   1.000
_cell.length_c   1.000
_cell.angle_alpha   90.00
_cell.angle_beta   90.00
_cell.angle_gamma   90.00
#
_symmetry.space_group_name_H-M   'P 1'
#
loop_
_entity.id
_entity.type
_entity.pdbx_description
1 polymer ?
#
loop_
_entity_poly.entity_id
_entity_poly.type
_entity_poly.pdbx_seq_one_letter_code
_entity_poly.pdbx_strand_id
1 'polypeptide(L)'
;AQEIIQYGIPIARIEMLNKDQMEISIDYSNLKNMEKKPTLFFEFHGSESSNKESIEIAEEISKNNQGTEFKWAQSTEERNKLWQARHDVYYSVKAQGNNLKVYTTDVCVPISNLVECIKFAEKEIKNYSLRAPMVGHVGDGNFHTTVLYDPNKKDDYKMIRDFSDKLINKALSLDGTITGEHGIGIQKKTYLKKQHPDNIPLMKALKKTMDPNNILNPGKVFD
;
A
#
# COMPACT_ATOMS: atom_id res chain seq x y z
N ALA A 1 3.69 8.97 10.75
CA ALA A 1 4.50 8.92 9.52
C ALA A 1 4.90 10.33 9.06
N GLN A 2 3.94 11.22 8.79
CA GLN A 2 4.19 12.59 8.30
C GLN A 2 5.20 13.35 9.18
N GLU A 3 4.98 13.40 10.49
CA GLU A 3 5.87 14.11 11.42
C GLU A 3 7.29 13.52 11.44
N ILE A 4 7.45 12.21 11.42
CA ILE A 4 8.77 11.55 11.37
C ILE A 4 9.57 12.02 10.16
N ILE A 5 8.91 12.12 9.01
CA ILE A 5 9.55 12.60 7.77
C ILE A 5 9.86 14.10 7.87
N GLN A 6 8.96 14.92 8.42
CA GLN A 6 9.15 16.34 8.61
C GLN A 6 10.30 16.66 9.57
N TYR A 7 10.53 15.84 10.57
CA TYR A 7 11.68 15.96 11.48
C TYR A 7 13.03 15.59 10.82
N GLY A 8 12.99 15.06 9.59
CA GLY A 8 14.22 14.71 8.86
C GLY A 8 14.96 13.50 9.43
N ILE A 9 14.25 12.63 10.16
CA ILE A 9 14.85 11.41 10.72
C ILE A 9 15.25 10.49 9.55
N PRO A 10 16.47 9.95 9.54
CA PRO A 10 16.96 9.05 8.50
C PRO A 10 16.26 7.69 8.63
N ILE A 11 15.04 7.60 8.14
CA ILE A 11 14.24 6.38 8.16
C ILE A 11 14.32 5.66 6.82
N ALA A 12 14.56 4.35 6.85
CA ALA A 12 14.64 3.52 5.65
C ALA A 12 13.28 3.07 5.16
N ARG A 13 12.33 2.80 6.07
CA ARG A 13 10.96 2.37 5.73
C ARG A 13 9.97 2.78 6.81
N ILE A 14 8.77 3.14 6.37
CA ILE A 14 7.58 3.26 7.22
C ILE A 14 6.45 2.48 6.56
N GLU A 15 6.08 1.37 7.19
CA GLU A 15 5.04 0.48 6.71
C GLU A 15 3.81 0.54 7.63
N MET A 16 2.64 0.50 7.06
CA MET A 16 1.37 0.51 7.80
C MET A 16 0.59 -0.78 7.52
N LEU A 17 0.08 -1.38 8.58
CA LEU A 17 -0.99 -2.37 8.52
C LEU A 17 -2.19 -1.84 9.30
N ASN A 18 -3.38 -1.83 8.68
CA ASN A 18 -4.60 -1.49 9.42
C ASN A 18 -5.00 -2.64 10.36
N LYS A 19 -6.02 -2.43 11.18
CA LYS A 19 -6.47 -3.42 12.16
C LYS A 19 -6.78 -4.78 11.51
N ASP A 20 -7.53 -4.79 10.41
CA ASP A 20 -7.95 -6.02 9.74
C ASP A 20 -6.74 -6.81 9.19
N GLN A 21 -5.76 -6.08 8.62
CA GLN A 21 -4.53 -6.71 8.13
C GLN A 21 -3.68 -7.23 9.30
N MET A 22 -3.61 -6.49 10.41
CA MET A 22 -2.90 -6.98 11.60
C MET A 22 -3.50 -8.26 12.16
N GLU A 23 -4.83 -8.35 12.28
CA GLU A 23 -5.50 -9.58 12.72
C GLU A 23 -5.12 -10.78 11.85
N ILE A 24 -5.21 -10.62 10.55
CA ILE A 24 -4.87 -11.68 9.58
C ILE A 24 -3.38 -12.05 9.66
N SER A 25 -2.49 -11.05 9.74
CA SER A 25 -1.04 -11.28 9.78
C SER A 25 -0.57 -11.92 11.08
N ILE A 26 -1.15 -11.56 12.23
CA ILE A 26 -0.87 -12.17 13.53
C ILE A 26 -1.21 -13.67 13.50
N ASP A 27 -2.40 -14.00 13.01
CA ASP A 27 -2.86 -15.38 12.95
C ASP A 27 -2.05 -16.21 11.94
N TYR A 28 -1.74 -15.65 10.77
CA TYR A 28 -0.99 -16.33 9.71
C TYR A 28 0.50 -16.55 10.07
N SER A 29 1.16 -15.54 10.62
CA SER A 29 2.60 -15.54 10.92
C SER A 29 2.91 -15.89 12.37
N ASN A 30 1.89 -16.23 13.18
CA ASN A 30 2.02 -16.59 14.59
C ASN A 30 2.81 -15.55 15.42
N LEU A 31 2.41 -14.28 15.30
CA LEU A 31 3.01 -13.16 16.03
C LEU A 31 2.41 -13.04 17.43
N LYS A 32 2.90 -13.85 18.38
CA LYS A 32 2.29 -14.02 19.71
C LYS A 32 2.22 -12.78 20.60
N ASN A 33 3.04 -11.76 20.33
CA ASN A 33 3.19 -10.59 21.22
C ASN A 33 2.76 -9.28 20.56
N MET A 34 1.92 -9.34 19.52
CA MET A 34 1.42 -8.16 18.84
C MET A 34 -0.09 -8.01 19.04
N GLU A 35 -0.52 -6.76 19.21
CA GLU A 35 -1.94 -6.45 19.36
C GLU A 35 -2.65 -6.34 18.00
N LYS A 36 -3.94 -6.70 17.99
CA LYS A 36 -4.84 -6.54 16.83
C LYS A 36 -5.30 -5.08 16.67
N LYS A 37 -4.33 -4.19 16.46
CA LYS A 37 -4.53 -2.73 16.29
C LYS A 37 -3.84 -2.26 15.01
N PRO A 38 -4.22 -1.09 14.45
CA PRO A 38 -3.44 -0.47 13.37
C PRO A 38 -1.99 -0.28 13.83
N THR A 39 -1.03 -0.74 13.04
CA THR A 39 0.38 -0.76 13.43
C THR A 39 1.25 -0.12 12.36
N LEU A 40 2.25 0.66 12.79
CA LEU A 40 3.33 1.14 11.95
C LEU A 40 4.59 0.33 12.25
N PHE A 41 5.30 -0.07 11.20
CA PHE A 41 6.62 -0.67 11.28
C PHE A 41 7.64 0.32 10.74
N PHE A 42 8.68 0.54 11.52
CA PHE A 42 9.79 1.44 11.17
C PHE A 42 11.07 0.65 10.98
N GLU A 43 11.88 1.06 10.01
CA GLU A 43 13.24 0.57 9.87
C GLU A 43 14.21 1.75 9.79
N PHE A 44 15.23 1.74 10.64
CA PHE A 44 16.28 2.74 10.69
C PHE A 44 17.60 2.11 10.26
N HIS A 45 18.37 2.85 9.44
CA HIS A 45 19.70 2.45 9.03
C HIS A 45 20.71 3.51 9.47
N GLY A 46 21.76 3.10 10.17
CA GLY A 46 22.79 4.02 10.63
C GLY A 46 23.74 3.35 11.64
N SER A 47 24.56 4.15 12.29
CA SER A 47 25.34 3.72 13.44
C SER A 47 24.42 3.42 14.63
N GLU A 48 24.92 2.69 15.61
CA GLU A 48 24.16 2.34 16.82
C GLU A 48 23.67 3.61 17.55
N SER A 49 24.52 4.64 17.65
CA SER A 49 24.14 5.91 18.28
C SER A 49 23.06 6.66 17.49
N SER A 50 23.19 6.73 16.15
CA SER A 50 22.20 7.39 15.28
C SER A 50 20.85 6.65 15.31
N ASN A 51 20.88 5.32 15.29
CA ASN A 51 19.66 4.53 15.37
C ASN A 51 18.95 4.73 16.72
N LYS A 52 19.70 4.78 17.82
CA LYS A 52 19.14 5.01 19.16
C LYS A 52 18.44 6.37 19.22
N GLU A 53 19.08 7.44 18.76
CA GLU A 53 18.50 8.77 18.71
C GLU A 53 17.22 8.80 17.84
N SER A 54 17.27 8.21 16.66
CA SER A 54 16.12 8.12 15.75
C SER A 54 14.94 7.36 16.37
N ILE A 55 15.20 6.28 17.10
CA ILE A 55 14.20 5.50 17.82
C ILE A 55 13.56 6.32 18.93
N GLU A 56 14.35 7.03 19.75
CA GLU A 56 13.84 7.89 20.84
C GLU A 56 12.93 9.00 20.31
N ILE A 57 13.33 9.67 19.22
CA ILE A 57 12.49 10.70 18.58
C ILE A 57 11.21 10.09 18.00
N ALA A 58 11.31 8.95 17.32
CA ALA A 58 10.13 8.28 16.75
C ALA A 58 9.15 7.80 17.83
N GLU A 59 9.66 7.35 18.98
CA GLU A 59 8.85 6.97 20.14
C GLU A 59 8.12 8.19 20.72
N GLU A 60 8.80 9.33 20.88
CA GLU A 60 8.18 10.56 21.35
C GLU A 60 7.08 11.06 20.42
N ILE A 61 7.36 11.10 19.10
CA ILE A 61 6.36 11.45 18.08
C ILE A 61 5.16 10.49 18.16
N SER A 62 5.42 9.19 18.33
CA SER A 62 4.36 8.20 18.42
C SER A 62 3.49 8.43 19.66
N LYS A 63 4.07 8.72 20.82
CA LYS A 63 3.34 9.04 22.06
C LYS A 63 2.49 10.31 21.91
N ASN A 64 3.03 11.35 21.29
CA ASN A 64 2.32 12.61 21.04
C ASN A 64 1.11 12.42 20.11
N ASN A 65 1.15 11.41 19.25
CA ASN A 65 0.06 11.00 18.37
C ASN A 65 -0.79 9.84 18.92
N GLN A 66 -0.81 9.64 20.22
CA GLN A 66 -1.60 8.61 20.90
C GLN A 66 -1.20 7.17 20.52
N GLY A 67 0.03 6.98 20.05
CA GLY A 67 0.60 5.65 19.82
C GLY A 67 0.78 4.90 21.14
N THR A 68 0.50 3.61 21.11
CA THR A 68 0.68 2.71 22.26
C THR A 68 1.72 1.66 21.91
N GLU A 69 2.39 1.09 22.92
CA GLU A 69 3.26 -0.07 22.76
C GLU A 69 4.39 0.10 21.72
N PHE A 70 5.13 1.19 21.81
CA PHE A 70 6.32 1.33 20.98
C PHE A 70 7.36 0.27 21.39
N LYS A 71 7.73 -0.61 20.46
CA LYS A 71 8.68 -1.72 20.70
C LYS A 71 9.64 -1.81 19.52
N TRP A 72 10.85 -2.27 19.76
CA TRP A 72 11.82 -2.54 18.72
C TRP A 72 12.39 -3.94 18.84
N ALA A 73 12.82 -4.51 17.73
CA ALA A 73 13.47 -5.81 17.69
C ALA A 73 14.82 -5.75 18.39
N GLN A 74 15.04 -6.65 19.34
CA GLN A 74 16.29 -6.77 20.11
C GLN A 74 17.35 -7.63 19.40
N SER A 75 16.92 -8.39 18.39
CA SER A 75 17.78 -9.30 17.63
C SER A 75 17.46 -9.27 16.14
N THR A 76 18.41 -9.72 15.33
CA THR A 76 18.21 -9.91 13.89
C THR A 76 17.09 -10.92 13.60
N GLU A 77 16.92 -11.93 14.44
CA GLU A 77 15.87 -12.94 14.29
C GLU A 77 14.48 -12.31 14.48
N GLU A 78 14.29 -11.53 15.54
CA GLU A 78 13.03 -10.80 15.78
C GLU A 78 12.72 -9.83 14.63
N ARG A 79 13.72 -9.06 14.18
CA ARG A 79 13.57 -8.16 13.02
C ARG A 79 13.13 -8.94 11.78
N ASN A 80 13.80 -10.02 11.45
CA ASN A 80 13.49 -10.82 10.27
C ASN A 80 12.08 -11.41 10.36
N LYS A 81 11.65 -11.84 11.55
CA LYS A 81 10.29 -12.35 11.77
C LYS A 81 9.22 -11.27 11.53
N LEU A 82 9.44 -10.06 12.02
CA LEU A 82 8.53 -8.93 11.79
C LEU A 82 8.43 -8.59 10.30
N TRP A 83 9.58 -8.49 9.61
CA TRP A 83 9.60 -8.21 8.17
C TRP A 83 9.02 -9.35 7.34
N GLN A 84 9.23 -10.60 7.74
CA GLN A 84 8.61 -11.75 7.07
C GLN A 84 7.08 -11.64 7.14
N ALA A 85 6.52 -11.32 8.30
CA ALA A 85 5.09 -11.13 8.45
C ALA A 85 4.55 -9.96 7.58
N ARG A 86 5.33 -8.89 7.43
CA ARG A 86 4.98 -7.79 6.51
C ARG A 86 5.07 -8.23 5.04
N HIS A 87 6.04 -9.03 4.65
CA HIS A 87 6.15 -9.59 3.30
C HIS A 87 5.02 -10.57 2.99
N ASP A 88 4.54 -11.29 3.97
CA ASP A 88 3.51 -12.31 3.82
C ASP A 88 2.08 -11.75 3.79
N VAL A 89 1.88 -10.42 3.85
CA VAL A 89 0.54 -9.80 3.93
C VAL A 89 -0.40 -10.24 2.79
N TYR A 90 0.09 -10.33 1.56
CA TYR A 90 -0.69 -10.81 0.43
C TYR A 90 -1.12 -12.27 0.60
N TYR A 91 -0.17 -13.13 1.00
CA TYR A 91 -0.43 -14.56 1.20
C TYR A 91 -1.33 -14.81 2.40
N SER A 92 -1.21 -14.00 3.45
CA SER A 92 -2.07 -14.08 4.63
C SER A 92 -3.53 -13.79 4.29
N VAL A 93 -3.79 -12.79 3.45
CA VAL A 93 -5.16 -12.51 2.95
C VAL A 93 -5.64 -13.62 2.03
N LYS A 94 -4.82 -14.08 1.08
CA LYS A 94 -5.18 -15.15 0.15
C LYS A 94 -5.55 -16.45 0.88
N ALA A 95 -4.89 -16.74 2.00
CA ALA A 95 -5.17 -17.92 2.82
C ALA A 95 -6.55 -17.89 3.51
N GLN A 96 -7.23 -16.73 3.55
CA GLN A 96 -8.56 -16.59 4.15
C GLN A 96 -9.69 -17.20 3.29
N GLY A 97 -9.43 -17.59 2.03
CA GLY A 97 -10.46 -18.14 1.17
C GLY A 97 -9.93 -19.03 0.04
N ASN A 98 -10.22 -20.34 0.09
CA ASN A 98 -9.64 -21.34 -0.79
C ASN A 98 -10.02 -21.21 -2.28
N ASN A 99 -11.19 -20.67 -2.61
CA ASN A 99 -11.65 -20.51 -4.00
C ASN A 99 -11.84 -19.03 -4.41
N LEU A 100 -11.40 -18.12 -3.57
CA LEU A 100 -11.51 -16.70 -3.82
C LEU A 100 -10.30 -16.18 -4.61
N LYS A 101 -10.52 -15.16 -5.41
CA LYS A 101 -9.47 -14.37 -6.03
C LYS A 101 -9.18 -13.12 -5.21
N VAL A 102 -7.98 -12.61 -5.39
CA VAL A 102 -7.51 -11.39 -4.74
C VAL A 102 -7.53 -10.26 -5.77
N TYR A 103 -8.09 -9.13 -5.38
CA TYR A 103 -7.95 -7.86 -6.08
C TYR A 103 -7.20 -6.89 -5.18
N THR A 104 -6.10 -6.33 -5.66
CA THR A 104 -5.30 -5.36 -4.91
C THR A 104 -5.35 -4.00 -5.59
N THR A 105 -5.71 -2.96 -4.83
CA THR A 105 -5.58 -1.58 -5.30
C THR A 105 -4.13 -1.12 -5.11
N ASP A 106 -3.78 -0.04 -5.81
CA ASP A 106 -2.45 0.56 -5.71
C ASP A 106 -2.55 2.03 -6.14
N VAL A 107 -2.50 2.91 -5.18
CA VAL A 107 -2.47 4.36 -5.39
C VAL A 107 -1.37 4.98 -4.54
N CYS A 108 -0.83 6.09 -5.01
CA CYS A 108 0.13 6.87 -4.25
C CYS A 108 -0.29 8.35 -4.29
N VAL A 109 -0.19 9.02 -3.15
CA VAL A 109 -0.52 10.45 -3.02
C VAL A 109 0.62 11.17 -2.28
N PRO A 110 0.75 12.49 -2.43
CA PRO A 110 1.65 13.25 -1.56
C PRO A 110 1.40 12.90 -0.08
N ILE A 111 2.47 12.76 0.69
CA ILE A 111 2.38 12.31 2.10
C ILE A 111 1.46 13.20 2.93
N SER A 112 1.41 14.50 2.62
CA SER A 112 0.47 15.46 3.25
C SER A 112 -1.00 15.08 3.05
N ASN A 113 -1.33 14.41 1.95
CA ASN A 113 -2.69 14.03 1.56
C ASN A 113 -3.03 12.56 1.91
N LEU A 114 -2.05 11.81 2.44
CA LEU A 114 -2.18 10.37 2.67
C LEU A 114 -3.31 10.03 3.64
N VAL A 115 -3.42 10.76 4.75
CA VAL A 115 -4.47 10.55 5.77
C VAL A 115 -5.86 10.76 5.17
N GLU A 116 -6.03 11.78 4.33
CA GLU A 116 -7.30 12.04 3.65
C GLU A 116 -7.66 10.91 2.70
N CYS A 117 -6.69 10.43 1.91
CA CYS A 117 -6.90 9.33 0.97
C CYS A 117 -7.26 8.02 1.68
N ILE A 118 -6.55 7.68 2.77
CA ILE A 118 -6.84 6.48 3.59
C ILE A 118 -8.24 6.56 4.21
N LYS A 119 -8.61 7.68 4.82
CA LYS A 119 -9.96 7.88 5.38
C LYS A 119 -11.06 7.76 4.33
N PHE A 120 -10.81 8.25 3.11
CA PHE A 120 -11.72 8.06 1.99
C PHE A 120 -11.85 6.57 1.64
N ALA A 121 -10.74 5.84 1.53
CA ALA A 121 -10.76 4.40 1.28
C ALA A 121 -11.55 3.64 2.35
N GLU A 122 -11.32 3.92 3.64
CA GLU A 122 -12.04 3.31 4.76
C GLU A 122 -13.55 3.57 4.68
N LYS A 123 -13.95 4.79 4.32
CA LYS A 123 -15.36 5.15 4.14
C LYS A 123 -15.99 4.36 3.00
N GLU A 124 -15.32 4.28 1.85
CA GLU A 124 -15.85 3.53 0.70
C GLU A 124 -15.86 2.02 0.94
N ILE A 125 -14.87 1.45 1.65
CA ILE A 125 -14.87 0.05 2.09
C ILE A 125 -16.14 -0.25 2.91
N LYS A 126 -16.50 0.63 3.83
CA LYS A 126 -17.75 0.51 4.61
C LYS A 126 -19.00 0.64 3.75
N ASN A 127 -19.03 1.62 2.84
CA ASN A 127 -20.17 1.85 1.93
C ASN A 127 -20.48 0.63 1.06
N TYR A 128 -19.42 -0.05 0.61
CA TYR A 128 -19.54 -1.28 -0.20
C TYR A 128 -19.59 -2.56 0.63
N SER A 129 -19.53 -2.47 1.96
CA SER A 129 -19.45 -3.64 2.86
C SER A 129 -18.32 -4.61 2.48
N LEU A 130 -17.21 -4.09 2.00
CA LEU A 130 -16.05 -4.89 1.61
C LEU A 130 -15.25 -5.32 2.84
N ARG A 131 -14.68 -6.52 2.80
CA ARG A 131 -13.57 -6.91 3.65
C ARG A 131 -12.28 -6.61 2.89
N ALA A 132 -11.65 -5.50 3.20
CA ALA A 132 -10.52 -4.97 2.46
C ALA A 132 -9.40 -4.53 3.41
N PRO A 133 -8.61 -5.49 3.95
CA PRO A 133 -7.44 -5.15 4.74
C PRO A 133 -6.50 -4.24 3.97
N MET A 134 -5.85 -3.31 4.69
CA MET A 134 -4.96 -2.32 4.12
C MET A 134 -3.53 -2.48 4.62
N VAL A 135 -2.62 -2.30 3.69
CA VAL A 135 -1.18 -2.23 3.91
C VAL A 135 -0.59 -1.11 3.07
N GLY A 136 0.48 -0.48 3.52
CA GLY A 136 1.07 0.58 2.70
C GLY A 136 2.48 0.96 3.07
N HIS A 137 3.21 1.40 2.05
CA HIS A 137 4.50 2.08 2.13
C HIS A 137 4.22 3.57 2.45
N VAL A 138 3.77 3.81 3.69
CA VAL A 138 3.25 5.14 4.06
C VAL A 138 4.33 6.21 4.18
N GLY A 139 5.60 5.80 4.20
CA GLY A 139 6.75 6.70 4.05
C GLY A 139 6.82 7.33 2.66
N ASP A 140 6.28 6.66 1.64
CA ASP A 140 6.28 7.09 0.24
C ASP A 140 4.91 7.60 -0.23
N GLY A 141 3.89 7.57 0.63
CA GLY A 141 2.52 7.96 0.29
C GLY A 141 1.73 6.88 -0.47
N ASN A 142 2.26 5.66 -0.57
CA ASN A 142 1.63 4.53 -1.27
C ASN A 142 0.89 3.62 -0.29
N PHE A 143 -0.30 3.14 -0.69
CA PHE A 143 -1.01 2.10 0.05
C PHE A 143 -1.90 1.25 -0.86
N HIS A 144 -2.24 0.08 -0.33
CA HIS A 144 -3.02 -0.94 -1.00
C HIS A 144 -4.19 -1.39 -0.13
N THR A 145 -5.31 -1.71 -0.77
CA THR A 145 -6.37 -2.52 -0.17
C THR A 145 -6.40 -3.87 -0.87
N THR A 146 -6.52 -4.94 -0.12
CA THR A 146 -6.52 -6.31 -0.64
C THR A 146 -7.88 -6.93 -0.42
N VAL A 147 -8.66 -7.11 -1.49
CA VAL A 147 -10.05 -7.60 -1.42
C VAL A 147 -10.15 -9.01 -1.96
N LEU A 148 -10.73 -9.90 -1.16
CA LEU A 148 -11.10 -11.24 -1.62
C LEU A 148 -12.49 -11.21 -2.27
N TYR A 149 -12.63 -11.89 -3.41
CA TYR A 149 -13.90 -11.99 -4.12
C TYR A 149 -14.12 -13.37 -4.78
N ASP A 150 -15.38 -13.74 -4.93
CA ASP A 150 -15.75 -14.94 -5.67
C ASP A 150 -15.78 -14.63 -7.18
N PRO A 151 -14.91 -15.24 -8.00
CA PRO A 151 -14.86 -14.99 -9.44
C PRO A 151 -16.14 -15.44 -10.18
N ASN A 152 -16.98 -16.29 -9.54
CA ASN A 152 -18.23 -16.75 -10.11
C ASN A 152 -19.39 -15.75 -9.87
N LYS A 153 -19.20 -14.77 -8.97
CA LYS A 153 -20.17 -13.71 -8.69
C LYS A 153 -19.80 -12.44 -9.46
N LYS A 154 -20.52 -12.17 -10.54
CA LYS A 154 -20.28 -11.00 -11.39
C LYS A 154 -20.40 -9.67 -10.63
N ASP A 155 -21.30 -9.60 -9.67
CA ASP A 155 -21.55 -8.39 -8.88
C ASP A 155 -20.40 -8.07 -7.93
N ASP A 156 -19.74 -9.09 -7.36
CA ASP A 156 -18.56 -8.89 -6.50
C ASP A 156 -17.45 -8.16 -7.26
N TYR A 157 -17.11 -8.61 -8.46
CA TYR A 157 -16.05 -8.01 -9.25
C TYR A 157 -16.41 -6.59 -9.70
N LYS A 158 -17.68 -6.34 -10.09
CA LYS A 158 -18.16 -5.01 -10.46
C LYS A 158 -18.03 -4.05 -9.28
N MET A 159 -18.49 -4.46 -8.11
CA MET A 159 -18.44 -3.65 -6.90
C MET A 159 -17.01 -3.26 -6.53
N ILE A 160 -16.07 -4.20 -6.64
CA ILE A 160 -14.64 -3.94 -6.38
C ILE A 160 -14.06 -2.96 -7.41
N ARG A 161 -14.44 -3.10 -8.68
CA ARG A 161 -14.03 -2.16 -9.73
C ARG A 161 -14.55 -0.77 -9.45
N ASP A 162 -15.81 -0.62 -9.09
CA ASP A 162 -16.42 0.68 -8.75
C ASP A 162 -15.71 1.32 -7.54
N PHE A 163 -15.37 0.52 -6.52
CA PHE A 163 -14.56 0.98 -5.39
C PHE A 163 -13.17 1.44 -5.84
N SER A 164 -12.47 0.62 -6.63
CA SER A 164 -11.14 0.95 -7.16
C SER A 164 -11.15 2.22 -8.01
N ASP A 165 -12.18 2.39 -8.84
CA ASP A 165 -12.36 3.58 -9.69
C ASP A 165 -12.53 4.86 -8.86
N LYS A 166 -13.32 4.80 -7.78
CA LYS A 166 -13.47 5.91 -6.83
C LYS A 166 -12.16 6.24 -6.12
N LEU A 167 -11.43 5.21 -5.66
CA LEU A 167 -10.16 5.41 -4.97
C LEU A 167 -9.11 6.05 -5.90
N ILE A 168 -9.01 5.57 -7.14
CA ILE A 168 -8.12 6.16 -8.16
C ILE A 168 -8.49 7.62 -8.43
N ASN A 169 -9.78 7.92 -8.63
CA ASN A 169 -10.23 9.29 -8.85
C ASN A 169 -9.94 10.19 -7.64
N LYS A 170 -10.08 9.66 -6.42
CA LYS A 170 -9.71 10.39 -5.20
C LYS A 170 -8.22 10.67 -5.15
N ALA A 171 -7.37 9.68 -5.44
CA ALA A 171 -5.92 9.86 -5.48
C ALA A 171 -5.52 10.95 -6.49
N LEU A 172 -6.09 10.91 -7.70
CA LEU A 172 -5.84 11.95 -8.71
C LEU A 172 -6.29 13.34 -8.27
N SER A 173 -7.41 13.45 -7.53
CA SER A 173 -7.89 14.74 -7.00
C SER A 173 -7.02 15.31 -5.88
N LEU A 174 -6.10 14.49 -5.34
CA LEU A 174 -5.13 14.83 -4.30
C LEU A 174 -3.71 14.96 -4.86
N ASP A 175 -3.55 15.24 -6.15
CA ASP A 175 -2.26 15.32 -6.84
C ASP A 175 -1.43 14.02 -6.77
N GLY A 176 -2.13 12.90 -6.61
CA GLY A 176 -1.54 11.58 -6.56
C GLY A 176 -1.47 10.88 -7.91
N THR A 177 -1.15 9.60 -7.89
CA THR A 177 -1.01 8.75 -9.08
C THR A 177 -1.88 7.49 -8.98
N ILE A 178 -2.26 7.01 -10.15
CA ILE A 178 -3.10 5.81 -10.33
C ILE A 178 -2.39 4.50 -9.97
N THR A 179 -1.08 4.54 -9.83
CA THR A 179 -0.25 3.39 -9.47
C THR A 179 1.01 3.86 -8.77
N GLY A 180 1.29 3.32 -7.59
CA GLY A 180 2.53 3.56 -6.87
C GLY A 180 3.64 2.64 -7.39
N GLU A 181 3.39 1.34 -7.42
CA GLU A 181 4.42 0.34 -7.74
C GLU A 181 3.96 -0.79 -8.68
N HIS A 182 2.64 -1.10 -8.77
CA HIS A 182 2.16 -2.25 -9.54
C HIS A 182 2.15 -2.04 -11.06
N GLY A 183 2.31 -0.80 -11.51
CA GLY A 183 2.31 -0.44 -12.93
C GLY A 183 0.92 -0.41 -13.57
N ILE A 184 0.89 -0.10 -14.86
CA ILE A 184 -0.33 0.14 -15.63
C ILE A 184 -0.92 -1.17 -16.17
N GLY A 185 -0.07 -2.01 -16.76
CA GLY A 185 -0.48 -3.27 -17.36
C GLY A 185 -1.62 -3.12 -18.35
N ILE A 186 -2.66 -3.95 -18.18
CA ILE A 186 -3.89 -3.92 -19.00
C ILE A 186 -4.98 -3.12 -18.31
N GLN A 187 -5.06 -3.20 -16.99
CA GLN A 187 -6.24 -2.74 -16.23
C GLN A 187 -6.30 -1.24 -16.03
N LYS A 188 -5.15 -0.55 -16.02
CA LYS A 188 -5.05 0.88 -15.71
C LYS A 188 -4.85 1.79 -16.94
N LYS A 189 -4.96 1.26 -18.18
CA LYS A 189 -4.74 2.03 -19.43
C LYS A 189 -5.65 3.27 -19.56
N THR A 190 -6.91 3.14 -19.20
CA THR A 190 -7.88 4.26 -19.24
C THR A 190 -7.52 5.36 -18.24
N TYR A 191 -7.01 4.99 -17.09
CA TYR A 191 -6.57 5.95 -16.07
C TYR A 191 -5.25 6.62 -16.44
N LEU A 192 -4.33 5.89 -17.10
CA LEU A 192 -3.10 6.49 -17.64
C LEU A 192 -3.42 7.61 -18.62
N LYS A 193 -4.40 7.38 -19.53
CA LYS A 193 -4.86 8.41 -20.47
C LYS A 193 -5.48 9.62 -19.75
N LYS A 194 -6.15 9.39 -18.61
CA LYS A 194 -6.73 10.46 -17.79
C LYS A 194 -5.66 11.26 -17.03
N GLN A 195 -4.66 10.59 -16.50
CA GLN A 195 -3.60 11.22 -15.71
C GLN A 195 -2.60 11.97 -16.59
N HIS A 196 -2.26 11.43 -17.77
CA HIS A 196 -1.20 11.94 -18.64
C HIS A 196 -1.64 12.09 -20.10
N PRO A 197 -2.75 12.80 -20.40
CA PRO A 197 -3.30 12.87 -21.77
C PRO A 197 -2.26 13.39 -22.78
N ASP A 198 -1.50 14.42 -22.40
CA ASP A 198 -0.54 15.07 -23.29
C ASP A 198 0.75 14.27 -23.50
N ASN A 199 1.08 13.35 -22.58
CA ASN A 199 2.30 12.55 -22.64
C ASN A 199 2.10 11.24 -23.43
N ILE A 200 0.87 10.77 -23.60
CA ILE A 200 0.58 9.51 -24.30
C ILE A 200 1.15 9.46 -25.73
N PRO A 201 1.05 10.51 -26.57
CA PRO A 201 1.63 10.50 -27.91
C PRO A 201 3.15 10.27 -27.87
N LEU A 202 3.86 10.94 -26.99
CA LEU A 202 5.31 10.76 -26.85
C LEU A 202 5.66 9.35 -26.36
N MET A 203 4.96 8.84 -25.35
CA MET A 203 5.15 7.48 -24.84
C MET A 203 4.95 6.42 -25.95
N LYS A 204 3.91 6.58 -26.80
CA LYS A 204 3.66 5.71 -27.93
C LYS A 204 4.74 5.82 -29.01
N ALA A 205 5.24 7.02 -29.27
CA ALA A 205 6.32 7.21 -30.23
C ALA A 205 7.62 6.51 -29.78
N LEU A 206 7.96 6.65 -28.52
CA LEU A 206 9.10 5.93 -27.91
C LEU A 206 8.92 4.41 -28.00
N LYS A 207 7.75 3.90 -27.64
CA LYS A 207 7.42 2.47 -27.77
C LYS A 207 7.60 1.97 -29.19
N LYS A 208 7.07 2.70 -30.18
CA LYS A 208 7.16 2.33 -31.60
C LYS A 208 8.60 2.36 -32.12
N THR A 209 9.41 3.29 -31.66
CA THR A 209 10.83 3.39 -32.03
C THR A 209 11.64 2.23 -31.47
N MET A 210 11.41 1.86 -30.20
CA MET A 210 12.15 0.80 -29.53
C MET A 210 11.66 -0.60 -29.87
N ASP A 211 10.39 -0.74 -30.28
CA ASP A 211 9.73 -2.00 -30.61
C ASP A 211 8.85 -1.84 -31.85
N PRO A 212 9.49 -1.66 -33.06
CA PRO A 212 8.76 -1.41 -34.29
C PRO A 212 7.83 -2.55 -34.71
N ASN A 213 8.15 -3.78 -34.31
CA ASN A 213 7.36 -4.98 -34.57
C ASN A 213 6.31 -5.30 -33.49
N ASN A 214 6.24 -4.49 -32.41
CA ASN A 214 5.31 -4.66 -31.30
C ASN A 214 5.30 -6.08 -30.69
N ILE A 215 6.48 -6.64 -30.48
CA ILE A 215 6.68 -7.98 -29.89
C ILE A 215 6.86 -7.93 -28.37
N LEU A 216 7.24 -6.78 -27.82
CA LEU A 216 7.47 -6.59 -26.38
C LEU A 216 6.18 -6.18 -25.69
N ASN A 217 5.58 -7.08 -24.91
CA ASN A 217 4.36 -6.82 -24.15
C ASN A 217 3.22 -6.14 -24.95
N PRO A 218 2.79 -6.73 -26.08
CA PRO A 218 1.75 -6.14 -26.91
C PRO A 218 0.45 -5.94 -26.12
N GLY A 219 -0.22 -4.79 -26.31
CA GLY A 219 -1.46 -4.48 -25.63
C GLY A 219 -1.33 -4.12 -24.14
N LYS A 220 -0.12 -3.98 -23.61
CA LYS A 220 0.14 -3.46 -22.25
C LYS A 220 0.43 -1.97 -22.31
N VAL A 221 0.05 -1.24 -21.25
CA VAL A 221 0.26 0.21 -21.07
C VAL A 221 -0.50 1.05 -22.11
N PHE A 222 -0.30 0.77 -23.40
CA PHE A 222 -0.93 1.44 -24.53
C PHE A 222 -1.81 0.48 -25.33
N ASP A 223 -2.76 1.07 -26.09
CA ASP A 223 -3.51 0.40 -27.16
C ASP A 223 -2.77 0.56 -28.48
#